data_227dfc2b64ec5de691e1dd0488023f56
#
_entry.id   227dfc2b64ec5de691e1dd0488023f56
#
_cell.length_a   1.000
_cell.length_b   1.000
_cell.length_c   1.000
_cell.angle_alpha   90.00
_cell.angle_beta   90.00
_cell.angle_gamma   90.00
#
_symmetry.space_group_name_H-M   'P 1'
#
loop_
_entity.id
_entity.type
_entity.pdbx_description
1 polymer ?
#
loop_
_entity_poly.entity_id
_entity_poly.type
_entity_poly.pdbx_seq_one_letter_code
_entity_poly.pdbx_strand_id
1 'polypeptide(L)'
;NKPENKPENKPENKPENKPENKPDEQPDIRDGVDVPEMTEDGKANTSGEAVPTGNVQGMADASTALDYGDGTVIVTVVCEEQEYTAGVSDTAAVVNAVLTPAQLKSVAAGENIEIRVEVKDISGNVPRKDKSVIENGIKEYRKEIPDLTLGMYVDISLFVKMGEADWNAVTGTVEPVEVVIGIPQKMQSIDREFFIIRSHEGEHTLLTDMDDAPDTVTIHTDRFSAYAIAYKQVSRTPQAGKCSLCHICPTFLGICYFVWLILIMAVLLIVFRVIRRNRNVRENQKP
;
A
#
# COMPACT_ATOMS: atom_id res chain seq x y z
N ASN A 1 -15.86 -28.66 72.04
CA ASN A 1 -15.83 -27.19 72.26
C ASN A 1 -15.71 -26.47 70.93
N LYS A 2 -16.85 -25.95 70.52
CA LYS A 2 -17.07 -25.01 69.45
C LYS A 2 -16.89 -23.59 70.00
N PRO A 3 -16.38 -22.63 69.27
CA PRO A 3 -17.24 -21.47 69.10
C PRO A 3 -17.42 -21.06 67.64
N GLU A 4 -18.67 -20.78 67.34
CA GLU A 4 -19.19 -19.95 66.27
C GLU A 4 -18.63 -18.54 66.37
N ASN A 5 -18.24 -17.94 65.25
CA ASN A 5 -18.33 -16.50 65.06
C ASN A 5 -18.51 -16.19 63.58
N LYS A 6 -19.73 -15.79 63.26
CA LYS A 6 -20.15 -15.09 62.09
C LYS A 6 -20.05 -13.59 62.38
N PRO A 7 -19.58 -12.75 61.47
CA PRO A 7 -20.22 -11.46 61.28
C PRO A 7 -20.72 -11.30 59.84
N GLU A 8 -22.01 -11.08 59.75
CA GLU A 8 -22.68 -10.35 58.68
C GLU A 8 -22.15 -8.91 58.65
N ASN A 9 -21.72 -8.47 57.48
CA ASN A 9 -21.79 -7.05 57.13
C ASN A 9 -21.90 -6.91 55.62
N LYS A 10 -23.12 -6.63 55.19
CA LYS A 10 -23.51 -6.13 53.88
C LYS A 10 -23.58 -4.59 53.99
N PRO A 11 -22.88 -3.84 53.20
CA PRO A 11 -23.32 -2.49 52.89
C PRO A 11 -24.01 -2.47 51.53
N GLU A 12 -25.31 -2.23 51.56
CA GLU A 12 -26.05 -1.61 50.47
C GLU A 12 -25.53 -0.19 50.27
N ASN A 13 -25.00 0.12 49.10
CA ASN A 13 -24.93 1.48 48.60
C ASN A 13 -25.20 1.49 47.12
N LYS A 14 -26.44 1.82 46.81
CA LYS A 14 -26.92 2.24 45.50
C LYS A 14 -26.84 3.78 45.49
N PRO A 15 -26.14 4.41 44.58
CA PRO A 15 -26.49 5.74 44.17
C PRO A 15 -27.22 5.68 42.82
N GLU A 16 -28.52 5.94 42.87
CA GLU A 16 -29.28 6.53 41.79
C GLU A 16 -28.74 7.94 41.58
N ASN A 17 -28.17 8.20 40.39
CA ASN A 17 -28.14 9.52 39.79
C ASN A 17 -28.15 9.37 38.28
N LYS A 18 -29.32 9.47 37.72
CA LYS A 18 -29.61 9.70 36.30
C LYS A 18 -29.66 11.22 36.13
N PRO A 19 -28.78 11.84 35.37
CA PRO A 19 -29.06 13.19 34.86
C PRO A 19 -29.97 13.09 33.65
N GLU A 20 -31.17 13.62 33.79
CA GLU A 20 -32.00 14.07 32.67
C GLU A 20 -31.26 15.16 31.92
N ASN A 21 -30.82 14.89 30.68
CA ASN A 21 -30.42 15.93 29.75
C ASN A 21 -31.64 16.34 28.92
N LYS A 22 -32.20 17.50 29.28
CA LYS A 22 -33.01 18.33 28.38
C LYS A 22 -32.19 18.73 27.14
N PRO A 23 -32.78 18.80 25.98
CA PRO A 23 -32.12 19.42 24.84
C PRO A 23 -32.10 20.94 25.05
N ASP A 24 -30.88 21.47 25.28
CA ASP A 24 -30.65 22.90 25.25
C ASP A 24 -30.49 23.38 23.82
N GLU A 25 -31.16 24.49 23.60
CA GLU A 25 -31.26 25.29 22.41
C GLU A 25 -29.92 25.58 21.77
N GLN A 26 -29.86 25.35 20.47
CA GLN A 26 -28.81 25.75 19.55
C GLN A 26 -28.78 27.29 19.47
N PRO A 27 -27.68 27.97 19.82
CA PRO A 27 -27.59 29.39 19.50
C PRO A 27 -27.36 29.57 18.01
N ASP A 28 -28.31 30.25 17.40
CA ASP A 28 -28.23 30.79 16.03
C ASP A 28 -27.13 31.89 16.00
N ILE A 29 -25.92 31.50 15.61
CA ILE A 29 -24.85 32.45 15.30
C ILE A 29 -24.79 32.61 13.80
N ARG A 30 -25.70 33.43 13.30
CA ARG A 30 -25.49 34.20 12.09
C ARG A 30 -24.74 35.45 12.50
N ASP A 31 -23.43 35.45 12.31
CA ASP A 31 -22.70 36.70 12.04
C ASP A 31 -21.43 36.37 11.30
N GLY A 32 -21.25 37.07 10.19
CA GLY A 32 -20.24 36.87 9.18
C GLY A 32 -18.83 36.87 9.73
N VAL A 33 -18.20 35.73 9.58
CA VAL A 33 -16.75 35.67 9.50
C VAL A 33 -16.45 35.61 8.00
N ASP A 34 -15.95 36.69 7.46
CA ASP A 34 -15.31 36.74 6.16
C ASP A 34 -14.25 35.63 6.13
N VAL A 35 -14.57 34.55 5.44
CA VAL A 35 -13.58 33.57 5.00
C VAL A 35 -12.82 34.28 3.89
N PRO A 36 -11.51 34.55 4.02
CA PRO A 36 -10.74 35.05 2.90
C PRO A 36 -10.81 34.00 1.80
N GLU A 37 -11.42 34.41 0.69
CA GLU A 37 -11.42 33.71 -0.58
C GLU A 37 -9.97 33.38 -0.93
N MET A 38 -9.61 32.08 -0.85
CA MET A 38 -8.30 31.62 -1.30
C MET A 38 -8.29 31.79 -2.82
N THR A 39 -7.59 32.82 -3.26
CA THR A 39 -7.26 33.01 -4.68
C THR A 39 -6.48 31.78 -5.15
N GLU A 40 -6.89 31.21 -6.29
CA GLU A 40 -6.32 30.07 -6.99
C GLU A 40 -4.89 30.27 -7.53
N ASP A 41 -4.03 31.02 -6.88
CA ASP A 41 -2.67 31.30 -7.34
C ASP A 41 -1.57 30.69 -6.46
N GLY A 42 -1.91 29.72 -5.62
CA GLY A 42 -0.95 28.89 -4.92
C GLY A 42 -0.44 27.73 -5.79
N LYS A 43 0.16 28.04 -6.93
CA LYS A 43 0.89 27.05 -7.71
C LYS A 43 2.15 26.68 -6.94
N ALA A 44 2.12 25.57 -6.20
CA ALA A 44 3.31 24.95 -5.68
C ALA A 44 4.27 24.67 -6.86
N ASN A 45 5.43 25.29 -6.82
CA ASN A 45 6.50 25.00 -7.77
C ASN A 45 7.06 23.61 -7.40
N THR A 46 6.37 22.58 -7.85
CA THR A 46 6.87 21.21 -7.79
C THR A 46 7.96 21.04 -8.83
N SER A 47 9.20 21.32 -8.45
CA SER A 47 10.35 20.69 -9.11
C SER A 47 10.54 19.30 -8.53
N GLY A 48 9.47 18.52 -8.46
CA GLY A 48 9.48 17.11 -8.11
C GLY A 48 9.32 16.31 -9.38
N GLU A 49 10.38 15.70 -9.81
CA GLU A 49 10.38 14.70 -10.86
C GLU A 49 9.44 13.58 -10.42
N ALA A 50 8.44 13.28 -11.23
CA ALA A 50 7.49 12.19 -10.99
C ALA A 50 8.27 10.89 -10.76
N VAL A 51 7.97 10.19 -9.67
CA VAL A 51 8.53 8.87 -9.37
C VAL A 51 8.19 7.95 -10.55
N PRO A 52 9.18 7.41 -11.26
CA PRO A 52 8.91 6.48 -12.34
C PRO A 52 8.37 5.18 -11.74
N THR A 53 7.17 4.82 -12.12
CA THR A 53 6.62 3.47 -11.95
C THR A 53 7.46 2.53 -12.80
N GLY A 54 8.40 1.81 -12.20
CA GLY A 54 9.18 0.80 -12.90
C GLY A 54 10.65 0.82 -12.51
N ASN A 55 11.06 -0.23 -11.79
CA ASN A 55 12.44 -0.64 -11.59
C ASN A 55 13.27 0.27 -10.65
N VAL A 56 12.99 0.21 -9.37
CA VAL A 56 13.78 0.90 -8.34
C VAL A 56 14.85 -0.06 -7.82
N GLN A 57 16.00 -0.03 -8.47
CA GLN A 57 17.20 -0.68 -7.99
C GLN A 57 18.03 0.37 -7.24
N GLY A 58 18.04 0.30 -5.90
CA GLY A 58 18.97 1.02 -5.04
C GLY A 58 18.75 2.54 -4.97
N MET A 59 17.63 3.00 -4.38
CA MET A 59 17.56 4.39 -3.92
C MET A 59 18.08 4.47 -2.48
N ALA A 60 19.18 5.19 -2.34
CA ALA A 60 19.52 5.87 -1.10
C ALA A 60 18.37 6.84 -0.74
N ASP A 61 18.24 7.18 0.53
CA ASP A 61 17.24 8.07 1.11
C ASP A 61 16.68 9.13 0.14
N ALA A 62 15.40 9.01 -0.19
CA ALA A 62 14.73 9.97 -1.07
C ALA A 62 14.20 11.13 -0.23
N SER A 63 14.68 12.35 -0.52
CA SER A 63 14.21 13.58 0.13
C SER A 63 13.51 14.46 -0.88
N THR A 64 12.33 14.98 -0.50
CA THR A 64 11.57 15.95 -1.29
C THR A 64 11.32 17.19 -0.44
N ALA A 65 11.65 18.36 -0.97
CA ALA A 65 11.37 19.64 -0.34
C ALA A 65 10.12 20.27 -0.95
N LEU A 66 9.23 20.75 -0.09
CA LEU A 66 8.01 21.48 -0.46
C LEU A 66 8.05 22.86 0.17
N ASP A 67 7.90 23.90 -0.64
CA ASP A 67 7.90 25.29 -0.18
C ASP A 67 6.49 25.72 0.24
N TYR A 68 6.40 26.32 1.42
CA TYR A 68 5.17 26.87 2.01
C TYR A 68 5.41 28.32 2.44
N GLY A 69 5.31 29.26 1.52
CA GLY A 69 5.61 30.66 1.82
C GLY A 69 7.10 30.93 2.02
N ASP A 70 7.49 31.38 3.23
CA ASP A 70 8.89 31.71 3.55
C ASP A 70 9.67 30.52 4.14
N GLY A 71 9.00 29.40 4.44
CA GLY A 71 9.61 28.19 5.00
C GLY A 71 9.41 26.97 4.11
N THR A 72 10.08 25.88 4.48
CA THR A 72 10.16 24.62 3.71
C THR A 72 9.82 23.43 4.60
N VAL A 73 9.08 22.47 4.05
CA VAL A 73 8.92 21.14 4.63
C VAL A 73 9.74 20.14 3.81
N ILE A 74 10.64 19.42 4.48
CA ILE A 74 11.43 18.37 3.86
C ILE A 74 10.87 17.03 4.30
N VAL A 75 10.44 16.21 3.35
CA VAL A 75 10.01 14.83 3.61
C VAL A 75 11.09 13.88 3.12
N THR A 76 11.61 13.07 4.03
CA THR A 76 12.64 12.06 3.74
C THR A 76 12.07 10.67 4.02
N VAL A 77 12.22 9.76 3.06
CA VAL A 77 11.95 8.34 3.27
C VAL A 77 13.28 7.62 3.43
N VAL A 78 13.46 6.93 4.55
CA VAL A 78 14.66 6.18 4.88
C VAL A 78 14.33 4.70 4.83
N CYS A 79 15.09 3.95 4.03
CA CYS A 79 15.06 2.49 4.00
C CYS A 79 16.50 1.99 4.10
N GLU A 80 16.87 1.46 5.27
CA GLU A 80 18.23 0.99 5.53
C GLU A 80 18.56 -0.33 4.82
N GLU A 81 17.58 -0.98 4.22
CA GLU A 81 17.71 -2.30 3.62
C GLU A 81 18.23 -2.23 2.18
N GLN A 82 19.09 -3.18 1.81
CA GLN A 82 19.62 -3.29 0.44
C GLN A 82 18.77 -4.21 -0.45
N GLU A 83 17.90 -5.03 0.15
CA GLU A 83 17.11 -6.04 -0.57
C GLU A 83 15.79 -5.49 -1.13
N TYR A 84 15.30 -4.34 -0.64
CA TYR A 84 14.07 -3.72 -1.09
C TYR A 84 14.12 -2.19 -0.87
N THR A 85 13.12 -1.50 -1.35
CA THR A 85 13.00 -0.04 -1.26
C THR A 85 11.72 0.35 -0.54
N ALA A 86 11.64 1.60 -0.09
CA ALA A 86 10.41 2.17 0.43
C ALA A 86 10.19 3.57 -0.13
N GLY A 87 8.95 4.01 -0.17
CA GLY A 87 8.57 5.32 -0.66
C GLY A 87 7.22 5.77 -0.13
N VAL A 88 6.86 7.00 -0.43
CA VAL A 88 5.52 7.55 -0.29
C VAL A 88 5.09 8.05 -1.66
N SER A 89 3.83 7.81 -2.01
CA SER A 89 3.35 8.16 -3.36
C SER A 89 3.10 9.65 -3.53
N ASP A 90 2.66 10.31 -2.45
CA ASP A 90 2.34 11.74 -2.45
C ASP A 90 2.93 12.43 -1.22
N THR A 91 4.00 13.18 -1.43
CA THR A 91 4.69 13.91 -0.38
C THR A 91 3.82 15.03 0.22
N ALA A 92 2.98 15.69 -0.58
CA ALA A 92 2.09 16.74 -0.09
C ALA A 92 0.98 16.15 0.79
N ALA A 93 0.46 14.97 0.45
CA ALA A 93 -0.48 14.25 1.30
C ALA A 93 0.15 13.87 2.65
N VAL A 94 1.42 13.44 2.66
CA VAL A 94 2.16 13.18 3.91
C VAL A 94 2.22 14.42 4.78
N VAL A 95 2.60 15.58 4.21
CA VAL A 95 2.66 16.85 4.95
C VAL A 95 1.30 17.19 5.56
N ASN A 96 0.23 17.10 4.78
CA ASN A 96 -1.12 17.42 5.23
C ASN A 96 -1.65 16.44 6.30
N ALA A 97 -1.28 15.16 6.22
CA ALA A 97 -1.66 14.17 7.22
C ALA A 97 -0.93 14.35 8.56
N VAL A 98 0.31 14.83 8.50
CA VAL A 98 1.24 14.90 9.65
C VAL A 98 1.18 16.25 10.36
N LEU A 99 1.13 17.36 9.61
CA LEU A 99 1.22 18.69 10.18
C LEU A 99 -0.14 19.29 10.49
N THR A 100 -0.24 19.87 11.67
CA THR A 100 -1.42 20.65 12.04
C THR A 100 -1.50 21.98 11.26
N PRO A 101 -2.69 22.58 11.12
CA PRO A 101 -2.81 23.90 10.50
C PRO A 101 -1.96 25.00 11.17
N ALA A 102 -1.70 24.87 12.47
CA ALA A 102 -0.83 25.77 13.21
C ALA A 102 0.64 25.64 12.76
N GLN A 103 1.11 24.40 12.61
CA GLN A 103 2.47 24.11 12.12
C GLN A 103 2.65 24.58 10.67
N LEU A 104 1.66 24.35 9.80
CA LEU A 104 1.69 24.86 8.41
C LEU A 104 1.77 26.40 8.38
N LYS A 105 1.08 27.10 9.29
CA LYS A 105 1.21 28.57 9.42
C LYS A 105 2.61 29.00 9.90
N SER A 106 3.23 28.24 10.80
CA SER A 106 4.61 28.49 11.22
C SER A 106 5.59 28.33 10.04
N VAL A 107 5.39 27.27 9.24
CA VAL A 107 6.20 27.08 8.02
C VAL A 107 6.01 28.26 7.07
N ALA A 108 4.79 28.68 6.81
CA ALA A 108 4.51 29.83 5.96
C ALA A 108 5.15 31.14 6.47
N ALA A 109 5.45 31.21 7.76
CA ALA A 109 6.15 32.32 8.41
C ALA A 109 7.69 32.18 8.47
N GLY A 110 8.25 31.15 7.81
CA GLY A 110 9.70 30.93 7.68
C GLY A 110 10.30 29.85 8.57
N GLU A 111 9.48 29.08 9.30
CA GLU A 111 9.98 27.91 10.04
C GLU A 111 10.19 26.73 9.07
N ASN A 112 11.27 25.96 9.27
CA ASN A 112 11.50 24.74 8.51
C ASN A 112 11.07 23.53 9.34
N ILE A 113 10.43 22.56 8.69
CA ILE A 113 10.02 21.29 9.29
C ILE A 113 10.60 20.14 8.48
N GLU A 114 11.10 19.13 9.19
CA GLU A 114 11.54 17.88 8.60
C GLU A 114 10.58 16.76 9.03
N ILE A 115 10.12 15.98 8.05
CA ILE A 115 9.31 14.76 8.24
C ILE A 115 10.16 13.58 7.75
N ARG A 116 10.22 12.52 8.55
CA ARG A 116 10.98 11.33 8.18
C ARG A 116 10.10 10.09 8.36
N VAL A 117 9.94 9.35 7.25
CA VAL A 117 9.32 8.02 7.22
C VAL A 117 10.45 7.00 7.18
N GLU A 118 10.52 6.13 8.16
CA GLU A 118 11.50 5.04 8.21
C GLU A 118 10.80 3.71 7.99
N VAL A 119 11.33 2.91 7.08
CA VAL A 119 10.88 1.53 6.84
C VAL A 119 12.07 0.60 7.06
N LYS A 120 11.89 -0.35 7.99
CA LYS A 120 12.97 -1.23 8.45
C LYS A 120 12.55 -2.68 8.56
N ASP A 121 13.38 -3.62 8.07
CA ASP A 121 13.19 -5.04 8.35
C ASP A 121 13.49 -5.34 9.83
N ILE A 122 12.49 -5.82 10.54
CA ILE A 122 12.61 -6.24 11.93
C ILE A 122 12.47 -7.75 12.11
N SER A 123 12.49 -8.55 11.02
CA SER A 123 12.28 -10.00 11.06
C SER A 123 13.26 -10.71 12.01
N GLY A 124 14.48 -10.19 12.14
CA GLY A 124 15.49 -10.71 13.07
C GLY A 124 15.27 -10.33 14.54
N ASN A 125 14.48 -9.28 14.82
CA ASN A 125 14.32 -8.73 16.19
C ASN A 125 12.94 -8.10 16.41
N VAL A 126 11.88 -8.84 16.09
CA VAL A 126 10.49 -8.38 16.30
C VAL A 126 10.20 -8.26 17.80
N PRO A 127 9.63 -7.14 18.27
CA PRO A 127 9.16 -7.01 19.65
C PRO A 127 8.16 -8.13 19.98
N ARG A 128 8.33 -8.80 21.12
CA ARG A 128 7.54 -9.99 21.48
C ARG A 128 6.03 -9.75 21.46
N LYS A 129 5.60 -8.54 21.89
CA LYS A 129 4.19 -8.15 21.92
C LYS A 129 3.65 -8.11 20.49
N ASP A 130 4.32 -7.40 19.60
CA ASP A 130 3.87 -7.20 18.22
C ASP A 130 3.89 -8.53 17.45
N LYS A 131 4.95 -9.33 17.64
CA LYS A 131 5.02 -10.68 17.08
C LYS A 131 3.81 -11.52 17.45
N SER A 132 3.44 -11.54 18.75
CA SER A 132 2.28 -12.30 19.22
C SER A 132 0.97 -11.80 18.63
N VAL A 133 0.79 -10.48 18.53
CA VAL A 133 -0.39 -9.85 17.93
C VAL A 133 -0.51 -10.23 16.45
N ILE A 134 0.57 -10.09 15.68
CA ILE A 134 0.59 -10.42 14.25
C ILE A 134 0.35 -11.91 14.02
N GLU A 135 1.02 -12.79 14.77
CA GLU A 135 0.82 -14.24 14.64
C GLU A 135 -0.62 -14.68 14.96
N ASN A 136 -1.27 -14.02 15.92
CA ASN A 136 -2.68 -14.24 16.21
C ASN A 136 -3.56 -13.74 15.08
N GLY A 137 -3.27 -12.57 14.52
CA GLY A 137 -3.94 -12.05 13.33
C GLY A 137 -3.85 -13.02 12.16
N ILE A 138 -2.66 -13.54 11.85
CA ILE A 138 -2.48 -14.54 10.79
C ILE A 138 -3.35 -15.78 11.03
N LYS A 139 -3.40 -16.30 12.27
CA LYS A 139 -4.25 -17.46 12.60
C LYS A 139 -5.73 -17.16 12.39
N GLU A 140 -6.15 -15.95 12.71
CA GLU A 140 -7.54 -15.52 12.52
C GLU A 140 -7.87 -15.38 11.05
N TYR A 141 -7.06 -14.62 10.30
CA TYR A 141 -7.28 -14.36 8.88
C TYR A 141 -7.17 -15.61 7.99
N ARG A 142 -6.46 -16.66 8.43
CA ARG A 142 -6.47 -17.96 7.73
C ARG A 142 -7.83 -18.62 7.63
N LYS A 143 -8.81 -18.19 8.43
CA LYS A 143 -10.20 -18.67 8.30
C LYS A 143 -10.87 -18.16 7.02
N GLU A 144 -10.47 -16.97 6.56
CA GLU A 144 -11.01 -16.31 5.38
C GLU A 144 -10.03 -16.38 4.19
N ILE A 145 -8.74 -16.38 4.49
CA ILE A 145 -7.65 -16.44 3.52
C ILE A 145 -6.84 -17.73 3.79
N PRO A 146 -7.27 -18.88 3.26
CA PRO A 146 -6.54 -20.14 3.42
C PRO A 146 -5.10 -20.01 2.90
N ASP A 147 -4.16 -20.70 3.56
CA ASP A 147 -2.74 -20.75 3.22
C ASP A 147 -1.99 -19.41 3.34
N LEU A 148 -2.58 -18.42 4.04
CA LEU A 148 -1.89 -17.17 4.35
C LEU A 148 -0.56 -17.47 5.07
N THR A 149 0.53 -17.04 4.47
CA THR A 149 1.89 -17.33 4.92
C THR A 149 2.59 -16.04 5.30
N LEU A 150 3.23 -16.02 6.46
CA LEU A 150 4.07 -14.90 6.87
C LEU A 150 5.32 -14.85 5.98
N GLY A 151 5.61 -13.69 5.43
CA GLY A 151 6.81 -13.42 4.63
C GLY A 151 7.90 -12.75 5.44
N MET A 152 7.65 -11.53 5.92
CA MET A 152 8.61 -10.74 6.69
C MET A 152 7.90 -9.79 7.66
N TYR A 153 8.66 -9.27 8.63
CA TYR A 153 8.20 -8.20 9.51
C TYR A 153 8.90 -6.90 9.15
N VAL A 154 8.14 -5.82 9.11
CA VAL A 154 8.66 -4.47 8.90
C VAL A 154 8.18 -3.54 10.00
N ASP A 155 9.01 -2.59 10.39
CA ASP A 155 8.61 -1.43 11.17
C ASP A 155 8.44 -0.25 10.24
N ILE A 156 7.33 0.46 10.39
CA ILE A 156 7.10 1.74 9.72
C ILE A 156 6.97 2.78 10.81
N SER A 157 7.94 3.67 10.87
CA SER A 157 8.01 4.75 11.85
C SER A 157 7.94 6.11 11.16
N LEU A 158 7.27 7.05 11.82
CA LEU A 158 7.12 8.42 11.36
C LEU A 158 7.65 9.39 12.41
N PHE A 159 8.45 10.34 12.00
CA PHE A 159 9.06 11.34 12.85
C PHE A 159 8.88 12.73 12.27
N VAL A 160 8.76 13.73 13.17
CA VAL A 160 8.72 15.15 12.82
C VAL A 160 9.74 15.91 13.63
N LYS A 161 10.44 16.83 12.99
CA LYS A 161 11.38 17.76 13.61
C LYS A 161 11.06 19.18 13.18
N MET A 162 10.96 20.10 14.13
CA MET A 162 10.69 21.52 13.89
C MET A 162 11.95 22.33 14.17
N GLY A 163 12.47 23.00 13.16
CA GLY A 163 13.72 23.77 13.25
C GLY A 163 14.87 22.93 13.85
N GLU A 164 15.51 23.42 14.90
CA GLU A 164 16.63 22.74 15.59
C GLU A 164 16.17 21.83 16.76
N ALA A 165 14.85 21.58 16.92
CA ALA A 165 14.35 20.70 17.97
C ALA A 165 14.71 19.23 17.72
N ASP A 166 14.50 18.37 18.73
CA ASP A 166 14.68 16.93 18.60
C ASP A 166 13.58 16.31 17.73
N TRP A 167 13.87 15.13 17.18
CA TRP A 167 12.90 14.31 16.46
C TRP A 167 11.80 13.80 17.41
N ASN A 168 10.56 14.02 17.03
CA ASN A 168 9.39 13.54 17.75
C ASN A 168 8.71 12.43 16.93
N ALA A 169 8.51 11.27 17.57
CA ALA A 169 7.78 10.17 16.95
C ALA A 169 6.29 10.51 16.84
N VAL A 170 5.73 10.21 15.66
CA VAL A 170 4.29 10.31 15.38
C VAL A 170 3.73 8.90 15.23
N THR A 171 2.89 8.48 16.16
CA THR A 171 2.32 7.12 16.17
C THR A 171 1.03 7.01 15.37
N GLY A 172 0.42 8.13 15.01
CA GLY A 172 -0.79 8.16 14.20
C GLY A 172 -1.02 9.51 13.55
N THR A 173 -1.72 9.51 12.43
CA THR A 173 -2.13 10.68 11.65
C THR A 173 -3.64 10.78 11.55
N VAL A 174 -4.17 11.96 11.22
CA VAL A 174 -5.60 12.18 11.03
C VAL A 174 -6.08 11.54 9.72
N GLU A 175 -5.32 11.74 8.67
CA GLU A 175 -5.55 11.14 7.36
C GLU A 175 -4.51 10.02 7.12
N PRO A 176 -4.89 8.95 6.42
CA PRO A 176 -3.95 7.88 6.10
C PRO A 176 -2.87 8.38 5.12
N VAL A 177 -1.66 7.87 5.30
CA VAL A 177 -0.53 8.07 4.41
C VAL A 177 -0.38 6.84 3.52
N GLU A 178 -0.12 7.07 2.24
CA GLU A 178 0.19 6.01 1.30
C GLU A 178 1.68 5.70 1.32
N VAL A 179 2.01 4.47 1.75
CA VAL A 179 3.38 3.96 1.84
C VAL A 179 3.56 2.82 0.86
N VAL A 180 4.60 2.91 0.04
CA VAL A 180 5.02 1.86 -0.91
C VAL A 180 6.22 1.14 -0.32
N ILE A 181 6.17 -0.19 -0.27
CA ILE A 181 7.22 -1.04 0.27
C ILE A 181 7.62 -2.04 -0.82
N GLY A 182 8.88 -2.03 -1.21
CA GLY A 182 9.43 -3.02 -2.12
C GLY A 182 9.46 -4.42 -1.49
N ILE A 183 9.16 -5.41 -2.27
CA ILE A 183 9.22 -6.82 -1.85
C ILE A 183 10.60 -7.38 -2.17
N PRO A 184 11.31 -7.99 -1.21
CA PRO A 184 12.58 -8.65 -1.47
C PRO A 184 12.48 -9.67 -2.60
N GLN A 185 13.46 -9.73 -3.49
CA GLN A 185 13.44 -10.57 -4.69
C GLN A 185 13.08 -12.03 -4.40
N LYS A 186 13.53 -12.57 -3.26
CA LYS A 186 13.22 -13.94 -2.80
C LYS A 186 11.73 -14.17 -2.51
N MET A 187 10.98 -13.09 -2.29
CA MET A 187 9.54 -13.13 -2.02
C MET A 187 8.69 -12.76 -3.23
N GLN A 188 9.27 -12.14 -4.24
CA GLN A 188 8.54 -11.73 -5.45
C GLN A 188 8.04 -12.96 -6.23
N SER A 189 6.78 -12.95 -6.63
CA SER A 189 6.19 -13.93 -7.52
C SER A 189 4.86 -13.42 -8.06
N ILE A 190 4.63 -13.61 -9.36
CA ILE A 190 3.33 -13.32 -9.99
C ILE A 190 2.20 -14.22 -9.49
N ASP A 191 2.55 -15.34 -8.84
CA ASP A 191 1.58 -16.27 -8.26
C ASP A 191 1.35 -16.01 -6.75
N ARG A 192 1.74 -14.84 -6.26
CA ARG A 192 1.48 -14.40 -4.88
C ARG A 192 0.54 -13.21 -4.88
N GLU A 193 -0.35 -13.22 -3.92
CA GLU A 193 -1.17 -12.08 -3.51
C GLU A 193 -0.70 -11.69 -2.11
N PHE A 194 -0.35 -10.43 -1.93
CA PHE A 194 0.19 -9.93 -0.68
C PHE A 194 -0.90 -9.34 0.22
N PHE A 195 -0.65 -9.40 1.50
CA PHE A 195 -1.50 -8.88 2.57
C PHE A 195 -0.61 -8.29 3.64
N ILE A 196 -1.06 -7.24 4.28
CA ILE A 196 -0.32 -6.58 5.32
C ILE A 196 -1.10 -6.68 6.63
N ILE A 197 -0.44 -7.12 7.70
CA ILE A 197 -1.02 -7.20 9.03
C ILE A 197 -0.27 -6.21 9.92
N ARG A 198 -0.98 -5.19 10.36
CA ARG A 198 -0.48 -4.18 11.29
C ARG A 198 -0.71 -4.63 12.73
N SER A 199 0.28 -4.44 13.60
CA SER A 199 0.15 -4.50 15.06
C SER A 199 0.18 -3.09 15.62
N HIS A 200 -0.87 -2.66 16.28
CA HIS A 200 -0.91 -1.35 16.93
C HIS A 200 -1.69 -1.45 18.24
N GLU A 201 -1.11 -0.94 19.35
CA GLU A 201 -1.71 -0.94 20.69
C GLU A 201 -2.20 -2.32 21.20
N GLY A 202 -1.70 -3.41 20.60
CA GLY A 202 -2.05 -4.79 20.98
C GLY A 202 -3.19 -5.37 20.17
N GLU A 203 -3.67 -4.67 19.16
CA GLU A 203 -4.65 -5.13 18.18
C GLU A 203 -4.00 -5.38 16.83
N HIS A 204 -4.57 -6.30 16.05
CA HIS A 204 -4.15 -6.53 14.68
C HIS A 204 -5.20 -6.03 13.68
N THR A 205 -4.73 -5.50 12.58
CA THR A 205 -5.57 -5.04 11.47
C THR A 205 -5.00 -5.59 10.15
N LEU A 206 -5.87 -6.15 9.32
CA LEU A 206 -5.53 -6.54 7.96
C LEU A 206 -5.68 -5.33 7.05
N LEU A 207 -4.61 -4.97 6.35
CA LEU A 207 -4.60 -3.96 5.32
C LEU A 207 -4.49 -4.65 3.96
N THR A 208 -5.19 -4.12 2.98
CA THR A 208 -5.14 -4.63 1.61
C THR A 208 -4.01 -3.95 0.86
N ASP A 209 -3.32 -4.71 0.03
CA ASP A 209 -2.43 -4.18 -0.98
C ASP A 209 -3.24 -3.39 -2.01
N MET A 210 -2.83 -2.17 -2.28
CA MET A 210 -3.53 -1.25 -3.17
C MET A 210 -3.03 -1.33 -4.61
N ASP A 211 -1.95 -2.08 -4.86
CA ASP A 211 -1.42 -2.30 -6.20
C ASP A 211 -1.39 -3.80 -6.56
N ASP A 212 -1.20 -4.09 -7.84
CA ASP A 212 -1.09 -5.46 -8.36
C ASP A 212 0.36 -5.81 -8.74
N ALA A 213 1.33 -4.99 -8.36
CA ALA A 213 2.73 -5.18 -8.72
C ALA A 213 3.33 -6.36 -7.92
N PRO A 214 4.09 -7.26 -8.56
CA PRO A 214 4.65 -8.42 -7.86
C PRO A 214 5.88 -8.09 -7.02
N ASP A 215 6.39 -6.89 -7.11
CA ASP A 215 7.64 -6.39 -6.52
C ASP A 215 7.44 -5.27 -5.50
N THR A 216 6.21 -4.79 -5.33
CA THR A 216 5.82 -3.80 -4.31
C THR A 216 4.56 -4.20 -3.58
N VAL A 217 4.33 -3.54 -2.45
CA VAL A 217 3.09 -3.50 -1.70
C VAL A 217 2.80 -2.06 -1.36
N THR A 218 1.62 -1.58 -1.71
CA THR A 218 1.17 -0.23 -1.41
C THR A 218 0.05 -0.25 -0.38
N ILE A 219 0.22 0.46 0.72
CA ILE A 219 -0.75 0.52 1.80
C ILE A 219 -1.16 1.94 2.15
N HIS A 220 -2.41 2.10 2.55
CA HIS A 220 -2.88 3.28 3.27
C HIS A 220 -2.84 3.01 4.77
N THR A 221 -2.08 3.78 5.51
CA THR A 221 -1.98 3.62 6.96
C THR A 221 -2.01 4.96 7.70
N ASP A 222 -2.75 4.97 8.80
CA ASP A 222 -2.88 6.09 9.74
C ASP A 222 -2.18 5.80 11.08
N ARG A 223 -1.54 4.64 11.22
CA ARG A 223 -0.84 4.20 12.44
C ARG A 223 0.52 3.66 12.08
N PHE A 224 1.53 4.06 12.83
CA PHE A 224 2.93 3.72 12.61
C PHE A 224 3.43 2.81 13.73
N SER A 225 3.88 1.61 13.37
CA SER A 225 4.27 0.55 14.30
C SER A 225 4.84 -0.67 13.55
N ALA A 226 4.78 -1.85 14.15
CA ALA A 226 5.19 -3.09 13.50
C ALA A 226 4.12 -3.64 12.55
N TYR A 227 4.56 -4.12 11.41
CA TYR A 227 3.74 -4.76 10.38
C TYR A 227 4.33 -6.11 10.00
N ALA A 228 3.53 -6.93 9.36
CA ALA A 228 3.99 -8.10 8.65
C ALA A 228 3.47 -8.09 7.22
N ILE A 229 4.36 -8.37 6.27
CA ILE A 229 3.99 -8.70 4.91
C ILE A 229 3.75 -10.20 4.86
N ALA A 230 2.53 -10.58 4.56
CA ALA A 230 2.10 -11.95 4.38
C ALA A 230 1.64 -12.17 2.95
N TYR A 231 1.58 -13.40 2.50
CA TYR A 231 1.11 -13.73 1.15
C TYR A 231 0.35 -15.06 1.13
N LYS A 232 -0.49 -15.23 0.12
CA LYS A 232 -1.02 -16.54 -0.27
C LYS A 232 -0.58 -16.88 -1.69
N GLN A 233 -0.44 -18.17 -1.98
CA GLN A 233 -0.23 -18.64 -3.34
C GLN A 233 -1.56 -18.61 -4.09
N VAL A 234 -1.62 -17.90 -5.21
CA VAL A 234 -2.76 -17.90 -6.10
C VAL A 234 -2.41 -18.75 -7.32
N SER A 235 -3.11 -19.86 -7.50
CA SER A 235 -3.01 -20.59 -8.76
C SER A 235 -3.60 -19.71 -9.85
N ARG A 236 -2.80 -18.83 -10.43
CA ARG A 236 -3.17 -18.21 -11.70
C ARG A 236 -3.14 -19.32 -12.73
N THR A 237 -4.28 -20.02 -12.91
CA THR A 237 -4.46 -20.83 -14.13
C THR A 237 -4.06 -19.92 -15.28
N PRO A 238 -3.09 -20.33 -16.12
CA PRO A 238 -2.79 -19.55 -17.31
C PRO A 238 -4.13 -19.29 -17.97
N GLN A 239 -4.48 -18.03 -18.19
CA GLN A 239 -5.68 -17.72 -18.96
C GLN A 239 -5.46 -18.41 -20.31
N ALA A 240 -6.01 -19.62 -20.41
CA ALA A 240 -5.98 -20.39 -21.65
C ALA A 240 -6.63 -19.52 -22.71
N GLY A 241 -5.84 -18.88 -23.52
CA GLY A 241 -6.37 -18.17 -24.63
C GLY A 241 -5.74 -16.86 -25.07
N LYS A 242 -4.77 -16.29 -24.35
CA LYS A 242 -4.11 -15.07 -24.86
C LYS A 242 -2.69 -15.38 -25.35
N CYS A 243 -2.43 -15.07 -26.61
CA CYS A 243 -1.12 -15.23 -27.22
C CYS A 243 -0.11 -14.26 -26.58
N SER A 244 1.03 -14.78 -26.12
CA SER A 244 2.12 -14.00 -25.53
C SER A 244 2.68 -12.89 -26.44
N LEU A 245 2.44 -13.00 -27.77
CA LEU A 245 2.94 -12.04 -28.76
C LEU A 245 1.97 -10.94 -29.13
N CYS A 246 0.64 -11.14 -28.96
CA CYS A 246 -0.33 -10.15 -29.44
C CYS A 246 -1.44 -9.81 -28.46
N HIS A 247 -1.49 -10.42 -27.27
CA HIS A 247 -2.48 -10.22 -26.17
C HIS A 247 -3.98 -10.20 -26.56
N ILE A 248 -4.30 -10.29 -27.87
CA ILE A 248 -5.64 -10.08 -28.41
C ILE A 248 -6.24 -11.37 -28.99
N CYS A 249 -5.40 -12.29 -29.50
CA CYS A 249 -5.87 -13.45 -30.24
C CYS A 249 -6.02 -14.70 -29.36
N PRO A 250 -7.12 -15.47 -29.49
CA PRO A 250 -7.24 -16.77 -28.83
C PRO A 250 -6.18 -17.73 -29.37
N THR A 251 -5.61 -18.55 -28.50
CA THR A 251 -4.66 -19.61 -28.87
C THR A 251 -5.36 -20.96 -28.94
N PHE A 252 -5.00 -21.75 -29.93
CA PHE A 252 -5.38 -23.16 -30.04
C PHE A 252 -4.10 -24.00 -30.04
N LEU A 253 -3.97 -24.94 -29.12
CA LEU A 253 -2.76 -25.74 -28.88
C LEU A 253 -1.48 -24.88 -28.63
N GLY A 254 -1.62 -23.75 -27.92
CA GLY A 254 -0.48 -22.89 -27.57
C GLY A 254 0.02 -22.00 -28.72
N ILE A 255 -0.59 -22.04 -29.89
CA ILE A 255 -0.20 -21.29 -31.08
C ILE A 255 -1.30 -20.28 -31.42
N CYS A 256 -0.91 -19.03 -31.72
CA CYS A 256 -1.82 -17.97 -32.11
C CYS A 256 -2.61 -18.38 -33.38
N TYR A 257 -3.92 -18.10 -33.36
CA TYR A 257 -4.81 -18.42 -34.51
C TYR A 257 -4.32 -17.84 -35.83
N PHE A 258 -3.64 -16.70 -35.78
CA PHE A 258 -2.99 -16.10 -36.98
C PHE A 258 -1.89 -16.97 -37.57
N VAL A 259 -1.10 -17.65 -36.76
CA VAL A 259 -0.04 -18.56 -37.21
C VAL A 259 -0.67 -19.78 -37.89
N TRP A 260 -1.79 -20.29 -37.34
CA TRP A 260 -2.57 -21.36 -37.95
C TRP A 260 -3.12 -20.98 -39.34
N LEU A 261 -3.64 -19.74 -39.45
CA LEU A 261 -4.10 -19.23 -40.75
C LEU A 261 -2.96 -19.16 -41.80
N ILE A 262 -1.79 -18.68 -41.40
CA ILE A 262 -0.61 -18.61 -42.27
C ILE A 262 -0.18 -20.02 -42.72
N LEU A 263 -0.15 -20.99 -41.80
CA LEU A 263 0.18 -22.37 -42.11
C LEU A 263 -0.81 -23.01 -43.09
N ILE A 264 -2.11 -22.81 -42.85
CA ILE A 264 -3.17 -23.30 -43.75
C ILE A 264 -3.03 -22.67 -45.12
N MET A 265 -2.81 -21.36 -45.21
CA MET A 265 -2.59 -20.67 -46.50
C MET A 265 -1.34 -21.19 -47.22
N ALA A 266 -0.25 -21.45 -46.49
CA ALA A 266 0.96 -22.02 -47.08
C ALA A 266 0.70 -23.43 -47.66
N VAL A 267 0.00 -24.29 -46.93
CA VAL A 267 -0.39 -25.63 -47.39
C VAL A 267 -1.29 -25.54 -48.62
N LEU A 268 -2.29 -24.65 -48.61
CA LEU A 268 -3.17 -24.47 -49.80
C LEU A 268 -2.39 -24.00 -51.04
N LEU A 269 -1.43 -23.10 -50.87
CA LEU A 269 -0.56 -22.66 -51.97
C LEU A 269 0.31 -23.79 -52.53
N ILE A 270 0.84 -24.65 -51.65
CA ILE A 270 1.62 -25.83 -52.09
C ILE A 270 0.73 -26.79 -52.89
N VAL A 271 -0.44 -27.12 -52.34
CA VAL A 271 -1.41 -28.00 -53.01
C VAL A 271 -1.83 -27.41 -54.35
N PHE A 272 -2.13 -26.12 -54.42
CA PHE A 272 -2.47 -25.44 -55.67
C PHE A 272 -1.33 -25.50 -56.71
N ARG A 273 -0.09 -25.28 -56.26
CA ARG A 273 1.09 -25.41 -57.15
C ARG A 273 1.25 -26.83 -57.67
N VAL A 274 1.08 -27.85 -56.82
CA VAL A 274 1.16 -29.26 -57.26
C VAL A 274 0.05 -29.60 -58.26
N ILE A 275 -1.19 -29.19 -57.99
CA ILE A 275 -2.31 -29.41 -58.91
C ILE A 275 -2.05 -28.73 -60.28
N ARG A 276 -1.60 -27.45 -60.22
CA ARG A 276 -1.29 -26.72 -61.49
C ARG A 276 -0.17 -27.36 -62.21
N ARG A 277 0.89 -27.87 -61.58
CA ARG A 277 2.00 -28.59 -62.22
C ARG A 277 1.51 -29.87 -62.81
N ASN A 278 0.66 -30.63 -62.11
CA ASN A 278 0.12 -31.89 -62.72
C ASN A 278 -0.83 -31.65 -63.91
N ARG A 279 -1.57 -30.53 -63.91
CA ARG A 279 -2.40 -30.14 -65.05
C ARG A 279 -1.51 -29.84 -66.28
N ASN A 280 -0.45 -29.05 -66.16
CA ASN A 280 0.45 -28.69 -67.20
C ASN A 280 1.18 -29.94 -67.82
N VAL A 281 1.52 -30.92 -66.95
CA VAL A 281 2.10 -32.19 -67.40
C VAL A 281 1.11 -33.00 -68.23
N ARG A 282 -0.19 -33.02 -67.82
CA ARG A 282 -1.24 -33.72 -68.56
C ARG A 282 -1.58 -33.04 -69.88
N GLU A 283 -1.52 -31.72 -69.98
CA GLU A 283 -1.73 -30.98 -71.23
C GLU A 283 -0.60 -31.21 -72.26
N ASN A 284 0.66 -31.36 -71.82
CA ASN A 284 1.82 -31.61 -72.64
C ASN A 284 1.92 -33.08 -73.07
N GLN A 285 1.05 -34.00 -72.59
CA GLN A 285 1.03 -35.42 -72.98
C GLN A 285 -0.16 -35.77 -73.92
N LYS A 286 -0.95 -34.81 -74.35
CA LYS A 286 -1.93 -35.04 -75.41
C LYS A 286 -1.25 -35.00 -76.81
N PRO A 287 -1.39 -36.08 -77.59
CA PRO A 287 -0.82 -36.15 -78.91
C PRO A 287 -1.48 -35.17 -79.91
#